data_793503ce6d24e8d319347a7fdc56d1e3
#
_entry.id   793503ce6d24e8d319347a7fdc56d1e3
#
_cell.length_a   1.000
_cell.length_b   1.000
_cell.length_c   1.000
_cell.angle_alpha   90.00
_cell.angle_beta   90.00
_cell.angle_gamma   90.00
#
_symmetry.space_group_name_H-M   'P 1'
#
loop_
_entity.id
_entity.type
_entity.pdbx_description
1 polymer ?
#
loop_
_entity_poly.entity_id
_entity_poly.type
_entity_poly.pdbx_seq_one_letter_code
_entity_poly.pdbx_strand_id
1 'polypeptide(L)'
;DYYYTRGSAFSFLVEEKPEYERYFTSWDQVTPVSFPNPMQNRIIENYCSGVYLSPDQVMQLLKDMEQDPKVCEDLERIWSNGQIAVLKKALSAAAELGAGLLEATEVVEPNPISPNESTSYSNLYHCDRDGVYLYIDTVSAQLADVIGKSEEQA
;
A
#
# COMPACT_ATOMS: atom_id res chain seq x y z
N ASP A 1 12.87 5.33 3.78
CA ASP A 1 12.29 4.01 4.11
C ASP A 1 10.94 3.84 3.43
N TYR A 2 10.52 2.61 3.24
CA TYR A 2 9.20 2.30 2.73
C TYR A 2 8.49 1.29 3.64
N TYR A 3 7.17 1.19 3.45
CA TYR A 3 6.28 0.35 4.25
C TYR A 3 5.54 -0.58 3.31
N TYR A 4 5.68 -1.87 3.55
CA TYR A 4 5.03 -2.89 2.73
C TYR A 4 3.66 -3.24 3.29
N THR A 5 2.64 -3.25 2.43
CA THR A 5 1.31 -3.78 2.72
C THR A 5 0.90 -4.75 1.63
N ARG A 6 0.02 -5.67 1.97
CA ARG A 6 -0.35 -6.76 1.07
C ARG A 6 -1.73 -6.58 0.49
N GLY A 7 -1.81 -6.64 -0.84
CA GLY A 7 -3.06 -6.84 -1.56
C GLY A 7 -4.10 -5.73 -1.45
N SER A 8 -3.72 -4.55 -0.97
CA SER A 8 -4.63 -3.43 -0.76
C SER A 8 -4.16 -2.19 -1.50
N ALA A 9 -5.09 -1.40 -1.96
CA ALA A 9 -4.83 -0.10 -2.56
C ALA A 9 -5.91 0.90 -2.13
N PHE A 10 -5.53 2.15 -1.99
CA PHE A 10 -6.47 3.20 -1.59
C PHE A 10 -7.57 3.44 -2.63
N SER A 11 -7.32 3.09 -3.89
CA SER A 11 -8.35 3.15 -4.93
C SER A 11 -9.59 2.30 -4.60
N PHE A 12 -9.42 1.16 -3.94
CA PHE A 12 -10.54 0.33 -3.50
C PHE A 12 -11.39 1.03 -2.44
N LEU A 13 -10.73 1.76 -1.53
CA LEU A 13 -11.43 2.54 -0.51
C LEU A 13 -12.24 3.67 -1.15
N VAL A 14 -11.68 4.39 -2.10
CA VAL A 14 -12.36 5.48 -2.81
C VAL A 14 -13.51 4.94 -3.67
N GLU A 15 -13.36 3.79 -4.29
CA GLU A 15 -14.39 3.17 -5.10
C GLU A 15 -15.62 2.82 -4.26
N GLU A 16 -15.43 2.25 -3.09
CA GLU A 16 -16.53 1.89 -2.17
C GLU A 16 -17.06 3.10 -1.41
N LYS A 17 -16.18 4.01 -1.03
CA LYS A 17 -16.48 5.20 -0.21
C LYS A 17 -15.85 6.45 -0.84
N PRO A 18 -16.54 7.08 -1.83
CA PRO A 18 -15.98 8.23 -2.57
C PRO A 18 -15.59 9.43 -1.69
N GLU A 19 -16.17 9.58 -0.51
CA GLU A 19 -15.82 10.65 0.42
C GLU A 19 -14.37 10.62 0.90
N TYR A 20 -13.70 9.48 0.80
CA TYR A 20 -12.29 9.33 1.16
C TYR A 20 -11.33 9.90 0.11
N GLU A 21 -11.81 10.25 -1.08
CA GLU A 21 -10.98 10.85 -2.13
C GLU A 21 -10.27 12.13 -1.66
N ARG A 22 -10.85 12.84 -0.70
CA ARG A 22 -10.28 14.07 -0.13
C ARG A 22 -8.89 13.88 0.49
N TYR A 23 -8.51 12.65 0.86
CA TYR A 23 -7.20 12.36 1.43
C TYR A 23 -6.13 12.06 0.38
N PHE A 24 -6.50 11.95 -0.89
CA PHE A 24 -5.62 11.43 -1.91
C PHE A 24 -5.48 12.39 -3.09
N THR A 25 -4.30 12.34 -3.69
CA THR A 25 -3.96 13.09 -4.91
C THR A 25 -3.55 12.09 -5.98
N SER A 26 -4.12 12.20 -7.17
CA SER A 26 -3.78 11.30 -8.27
C SER A 26 -2.40 11.61 -8.86
N TRP A 27 -1.81 10.63 -9.50
CA TRP A 27 -0.47 10.74 -10.08
C TRP A 27 -0.33 11.87 -11.10
N ASP A 28 -1.36 12.14 -11.90
CA ASP A 28 -1.35 13.18 -12.91
C ASP A 28 -1.20 14.58 -12.31
N GLN A 29 -1.53 14.74 -11.03
CA GLN A 29 -1.36 16.01 -10.32
C GLN A 29 0.02 16.12 -9.63
N VAL A 30 0.72 15.02 -9.45
CA VAL A 30 1.99 14.98 -8.72
C VAL A 30 3.18 15.12 -9.65
N THR A 31 3.11 14.52 -10.83
CA THR A 31 4.22 14.49 -11.77
C THR A 31 3.92 15.31 -13.02
N PRO A 32 4.88 16.14 -13.48
CA PRO A 32 4.76 16.88 -14.73
C PRO A 32 4.96 16.00 -15.97
N VAL A 33 5.33 14.73 -15.79
CA VAL A 33 5.57 13.80 -16.89
C VAL A 33 4.24 13.25 -17.39
N SER A 34 4.01 13.36 -18.70
CA SER A 34 2.86 12.73 -19.35
C SER A 34 3.11 11.23 -19.50
N PHE A 35 2.26 10.41 -18.88
CA PHE A 35 2.34 8.96 -19.04
C PHE A 35 1.68 8.52 -20.35
N PRO A 36 2.17 7.44 -20.98
CA PRO A 36 1.60 6.93 -22.24
C PRO A 36 0.13 6.52 -22.13
N ASN A 37 -0.32 6.13 -20.93
CA ASN A 37 -1.71 5.74 -20.67
C ASN A 37 -2.30 6.66 -19.60
N PRO A 38 -3.08 7.70 -19.98
CA PRO A 38 -3.64 8.63 -19.02
C PRO A 38 -4.66 8.00 -18.05
N MET A 39 -5.25 6.88 -18.40
CA MET A 39 -6.16 6.17 -17.51
C MET A 39 -5.44 5.65 -16.26
N GLN A 40 -4.17 5.34 -16.38
CA GLN A 40 -3.35 4.88 -15.25
C GLN A 40 -3.03 5.97 -14.23
N ASN A 41 -3.42 7.21 -14.48
CA ASN A 41 -3.15 8.33 -13.59
C ASN A 41 -4.34 8.69 -12.70
N ARG A 42 -5.46 8.02 -12.87
CA ARG A 42 -6.67 8.29 -12.09
C ARG A 42 -6.75 7.40 -10.85
N ILE A 43 -7.27 7.93 -9.75
CA ILE A 43 -7.34 7.21 -8.49
C ILE A 43 -8.11 5.89 -8.62
N ILE A 44 -9.31 5.94 -9.19
CA ILE A 44 -10.21 4.77 -9.25
C ILE A 44 -9.79 3.80 -10.34
N GLU A 45 -9.38 4.29 -11.49
CA GLU A 45 -9.09 3.48 -12.66
C GLU A 45 -7.67 2.91 -12.66
N ASN A 46 -6.87 3.30 -11.68
CA ASN A 46 -5.48 2.92 -11.62
C ASN A 46 -5.08 2.38 -10.24
N TYR A 47 -5.67 1.28 -9.85
CA TYR A 47 -5.30 0.61 -8.61
C TYR A 47 -3.85 0.10 -8.61
N CYS A 48 -3.25 -0.06 -9.78
CA CYS A 48 -1.87 -0.56 -9.90
C CYS A 48 -0.79 0.51 -9.69
N SER A 49 -1.11 1.78 -9.79
CA SER A 49 -0.11 2.85 -9.63
C SER A 49 -0.14 3.54 -8.27
N GLY A 50 -1.20 3.31 -7.51
CA GLY A 50 -1.34 3.93 -6.20
C GLY A 50 -1.73 5.40 -6.26
N VAL A 51 -1.61 6.07 -5.13
CA VAL A 51 -1.97 7.47 -4.97
C VAL A 51 -0.90 8.19 -4.13
N TYR A 52 -0.99 9.52 -4.10
CA TYR A 52 -0.15 10.35 -3.27
C TYR A 52 -0.98 11.06 -2.20
N LEU A 53 -0.46 11.13 -1.00
CA LEU A 53 -0.98 11.97 0.07
C LEU A 53 0.02 13.12 0.27
N SER A 54 -0.44 14.36 0.08
CA SER A 54 0.37 15.54 0.40
C SER A 54 0.65 15.61 1.91
N PRO A 55 1.63 16.41 2.37
CA PRO A 55 1.84 16.60 3.81
C PRO A 55 0.58 17.00 4.56
N ASP A 56 -0.25 17.87 4.00
CA ASP A 56 -1.51 18.29 4.60
C ASP A 56 -2.53 17.15 4.65
N GLN A 57 -2.60 16.33 3.62
CA GLN A 57 -3.49 15.17 3.58
C GLN A 57 -3.06 14.10 4.58
N VAL A 58 -1.76 13.88 4.76
CA VAL A 58 -1.23 12.99 5.80
C VAL A 58 -1.69 13.44 7.19
N MET A 59 -1.52 14.73 7.49
CA MET A 59 -1.92 15.29 8.78
C MET A 59 -3.43 15.21 9.00
N GLN A 60 -4.21 15.48 7.96
CA GLN A 60 -5.68 15.43 8.05
C GLN A 60 -6.17 13.99 8.28
N LEU A 61 -5.61 13.02 7.56
CA LEU A 61 -5.99 11.62 7.74
C LEU A 61 -5.63 11.13 9.14
N LEU A 62 -4.44 11.43 9.65
CA LEU A 62 -4.05 11.08 11.02
C LEU A 62 -5.01 11.67 12.05
N LYS A 63 -5.35 12.94 11.90
CA LYS A 63 -6.27 13.62 12.80
C LYS A 63 -7.65 12.96 12.79
N ASP A 64 -8.16 12.67 11.61
CA ASP A 64 -9.48 12.06 11.46
C ASP A 64 -9.49 10.62 11.99
N MET A 65 -8.41 9.88 11.84
CA MET A 65 -8.26 8.55 12.44
C MET A 65 -8.29 8.59 13.97
N GLU A 66 -7.76 9.63 14.58
CA GLU A 66 -7.82 9.82 16.04
C GLU A 66 -9.21 10.24 16.53
N GLN A 67 -9.88 11.09 15.77
CA GLN A 67 -11.13 11.73 16.21
C GLN A 67 -12.39 10.97 15.79
N ASP A 68 -12.33 10.19 14.74
CA ASP A 68 -13.47 9.47 14.19
C ASP A 68 -13.17 7.96 14.08
N PRO A 69 -13.72 7.14 14.98
CA PRO A 69 -13.54 5.70 14.93
C PRO A 69 -13.99 5.06 13.63
N LYS A 70 -14.95 5.67 12.93
CA LYS A 70 -15.45 5.16 11.65
C LYS A 70 -14.38 5.19 10.57
N VAL A 71 -13.50 6.19 10.58
CA VAL A 71 -12.39 6.27 9.63
C VAL A 71 -11.46 5.07 9.81
N CYS A 72 -11.11 4.73 11.04
CA CYS A 72 -10.31 3.54 11.33
C CYS A 72 -11.02 2.25 10.93
N GLU A 73 -12.31 2.14 11.20
CA GLU A 73 -13.11 0.96 10.84
C GLU A 73 -13.17 0.76 9.32
N ASP A 74 -13.41 1.82 8.56
CA ASP A 74 -13.46 1.76 7.11
C ASP A 74 -12.10 1.40 6.51
N LEU A 75 -11.02 1.99 7.01
CA LEU A 75 -9.66 1.65 6.60
C LEU A 75 -9.32 0.20 6.93
N GLU A 76 -9.68 -0.26 8.11
CA GLU A 76 -9.44 -1.65 8.55
C GLU A 76 -10.20 -2.64 7.66
N ARG A 77 -11.48 -2.39 7.40
CA ARG A 77 -12.33 -3.30 6.64
C ARG A 77 -12.04 -3.30 5.14
N ILE A 78 -11.88 -2.13 4.55
CA ILE A 78 -11.81 -1.98 3.10
C ILE A 78 -10.38 -2.05 2.61
N TRP A 79 -9.46 -1.40 3.30
CA TRP A 79 -8.09 -1.25 2.83
C TRP A 79 -7.12 -2.23 3.48
N SER A 80 -7.05 -2.26 4.80
CA SER A 80 -5.91 -2.89 5.47
C SER A 80 -6.06 -4.37 5.73
N ASN A 81 -7.27 -4.83 5.94
CA ASN A 81 -7.55 -6.21 6.33
C ASN A 81 -6.57 -6.72 7.43
N GLY A 82 -6.43 -5.94 8.50
CA GLY A 82 -5.54 -6.24 9.61
C GLY A 82 -4.16 -5.58 9.56
N GLN A 83 -3.91 -4.74 8.57
CA GLN A 83 -2.60 -4.10 8.36
C GLN A 83 -2.58 -2.60 8.70
N ILE A 84 -3.60 -2.11 9.40
CA ILE A 84 -3.74 -0.69 9.71
C ILE A 84 -2.58 -0.14 10.55
N ALA A 85 -1.94 -0.99 11.34
CA ALA A 85 -0.78 -0.59 12.15
C ALA A 85 0.39 -0.12 11.27
N VAL A 86 0.62 -0.79 10.14
CA VAL A 86 1.65 -0.40 9.17
C VAL A 86 1.31 0.95 8.55
N LEU A 87 0.05 1.17 8.18
CA LEU A 87 -0.39 2.46 7.65
C LEU A 87 -0.21 3.58 8.66
N LYS A 88 -0.64 3.38 9.90
CA LYS A 88 -0.45 4.37 10.98
C LYS A 88 1.02 4.73 11.17
N LYS A 89 1.88 3.75 11.12
CA LYS A 89 3.33 3.94 11.25
C LYS A 89 3.89 4.76 10.08
N ALA A 90 3.48 4.44 8.86
CA ALA A 90 3.88 5.18 7.67
C ALA A 90 3.41 6.63 7.70
N LEU A 91 2.15 6.87 8.06
CA LEU A 91 1.59 8.21 8.18
C LEU A 91 2.30 9.01 9.27
N SER A 92 2.57 8.41 10.42
CA SER A 92 3.28 9.06 11.52
C SER A 92 4.71 9.43 11.14
N ALA A 93 5.41 8.56 10.45
CA ALA A 93 6.76 8.84 9.96
C ALA A 93 6.76 9.97 8.94
N ALA A 94 5.81 9.99 8.02
CA ALA A 94 5.66 11.09 7.06
C ALA A 94 5.38 12.42 7.78
N ALA A 95 4.51 12.41 8.77
CA ALA A 95 4.17 13.59 9.55
C ALA A 95 5.39 14.14 10.32
N GLU A 96 6.20 13.28 10.92
CA GLU A 96 7.43 13.68 11.61
C GLU A 96 8.44 14.35 10.67
N LEU A 97 8.51 13.89 9.43
CA LEU A 97 9.39 14.46 8.42
C LEU A 97 8.81 15.70 7.73
N GLY A 98 7.54 16.04 7.98
CA GLY A 98 6.84 17.08 7.25
C GLY A 98 6.67 16.74 5.77
N ALA A 99 6.63 15.45 5.45
CA ALA A 99 6.58 14.91 4.09
C ALA A 99 5.22 14.33 3.75
N GLY A 100 4.99 14.07 2.47
CA GLY A 100 3.84 13.30 2.00
C GLY A 100 4.11 11.81 2.05
N LEU A 101 3.11 11.03 1.67
CA LEU A 101 3.18 9.58 1.57
C LEU A 101 2.79 9.15 0.15
N LEU A 102 3.61 8.31 -0.44
CA LEU A 102 3.37 7.78 -1.77
C LEU A 102 2.99 6.30 -1.66
N GLU A 103 1.81 5.97 -2.17
CA GLU A 103 1.43 4.58 -2.38
C GLU A 103 1.91 4.15 -3.76
N ALA A 104 2.54 3.00 -3.83
CA ALA A 104 2.89 2.36 -5.09
C ALA A 104 2.56 0.88 -5.00
N THR A 105 1.82 0.38 -5.98
CA THR A 105 1.44 -1.03 -6.05
C THR A 105 2.43 -1.78 -6.94
N GLU A 106 2.54 -3.08 -6.72
CA GLU A 106 3.42 -3.97 -7.50
C GLU A 106 4.90 -3.57 -7.50
N VAL A 107 5.32 -2.81 -6.49
CA VAL A 107 6.73 -2.43 -6.33
C VAL A 107 7.58 -3.63 -5.90
N VAL A 108 6.98 -4.55 -5.15
CA VAL A 108 7.61 -5.79 -4.71
C VAL A 108 6.77 -6.95 -5.18
N GLU A 109 7.29 -7.73 -6.11
CA GLU A 109 6.70 -8.99 -6.52
C GLU A 109 7.47 -10.13 -5.86
N PRO A 110 6.89 -10.81 -4.87
CA PRO A 110 7.58 -11.87 -4.15
C PRO A 110 7.89 -13.06 -5.03
N ASN A 111 9.12 -13.57 -4.96
CA ASN A 111 9.49 -14.86 -5.50
C ASN A 111 9.39 -15.90 -4.37
N PRO A 112 8.42 -16.83 -4.40
CA PRO A 112 8.20 -17.75 -3.29
C PRO A 112 9.32 -18.78 -3.12
N ILE A 113 10.11 -19.02 -4.16
CA ILE A 113 11.20 -20.00 -4.13
C ILE A 113 12.51 -19.35 -3.73
N SER A 114 12.76 -18.14 -4.21
CA SER A 114 13.98 -17.39 -3.91
C SER A 114 13.62 -15.94 -3.56
N PRO A 115 13.34 -15.64 -2.27
CA PRO A 115 12.91 -14.29 -1.87
C PRO A 115 13.91 -13.19 -2.23
N ASN A 116 15.20 -13.50 -2.28
CA ASN A 116 16.25 -12.56 -2.67
C ASN A 116 16.21 -12.17 -4.16
N GLU A 117 15.54 -12.96 -4.96
CA GLU A 117 15.33 -12.71 -6.39
C GLU A 117 13.95 -12.14 -6.70
N SER A 118 13.22 -11.72 -5.67
CA SER A 118 11.95 -11.02 -5.86
C SER A 118 12.16 -9.78 -6.70
N THR A 119 11.25 -9.55 -7.66
CA THR A 119 11.27 -8.33 -8.45
C THR A 119 10.88 -7.16 -7.55
N SER A 120 11.80 -6.22 -7.42
CA SER A 120 11.56 -5.05 -6.58
C SER A 120 12.41 -3.89 -7.03
N TYR A 121 11.83 -2.72 -7.06
CA TYR A 121 12.55 -1.45 -7.22
C TYR A 121 13.07 -0.94 -5.88
N SER A 122 12.69 -1.58 -4.79
CA SER A 122 13.15 -1.28 -3.44
C SER A 122 13.49 -2.58 -2.73
N ASN A 123 14.66 -2.65 -2.11
CA ASN A 123 15.05 -3.85 -1.38
C ASN A 123 14.52 -3.84 0.06
N LEU A 124 14.43 -5.01 0.68
CA LEU A 124 13.87 -5.17 2.02
C LEU A 124 14.70 -4.50 3.13
N TYR A 125 15.95 -4.14 2.86
CA TYR A 125 16.78 -3.42 3.85
C TYR A 125 16.27 -2.01 4.14
N HIS A 126 15.53 -1.41 3.21
CA HIS A 126 14.90 -0.11 3.37
C HIS A 126 13.44 -0.20 3.79
N CYS A 127 12.92 -1.41 3.93
CA CYS A 127 11.56 -1.64 4.39
C CYS A 127 11.47 -1.55 5.90
N ASP A 128 10.41 -0.93 6.40
CA ASP A 128 10.08 -0.97 7.81
C ASP A 128 9.92 -2.42 8.31
N ARG A 129 10.33 -2.67 9.56
CA ARG A 129 10.35 -4.02 10.15
C ARG A 129 9.01 -4.74 10.04
N ASP A 130 7.91 -4.06 10.34
CA ASP A 130 6.59 -4.68 10.30
C ASP A 130 6.19 -5.07 8.88
N GLY A 131 6.58 -4.26 7.89
CA GLY A 131 6.43 -4.58 6.48
C GLY A 131 7.28 -5.78 6.05
N VAL A 132 8.48 -5.92 6.59
CA VAL A 132 9.34 -7.11 6.33
C VAL A 132 8.67 -8.38 6.84
N TYR A 133 8.07 -8.35 8.02
CA TYR A 133 7.33 -9.50 8.54
C TYR A 133 6.12 -9.85 7.69
N LEU A 134 5.37 -8.86 7.23
CA LEU A 134 4.26 -9.10 6.29
C LEU A 134 4.73 -9.73 4.98
N TYR A 135 5.85 -9.29 4.46
CA TYR A 135 6.45 -9.86 3.25
C TYR A 135 6.85 -11.32 3.46
N ILE A 136 7.49 -11.63 4.58
CA ILE A 136 7.89 -13.00 4.94
C ILE A 136 6.66 -13.90 5.05
N ASP A 137 5.61 -13.44 5.72
CA ASP A 137 4.35 -14.19 5.84
C ASP A 137 3.72 -14.46 4.49
N THR A 138 3.75 -13.48 3.58
CA THR A 138 3.25 -13.62 2.21
C THR A 138 4.02 -14.70 1.44
N VAL A 139 5.34 -14.65 1.49
CA VAL A 139 6.21 -15.63 0.81
C VAL A 139 6.00 -17.02 1.41
N SER A 140 5.90 -17.15 2.73
CA SER A 140 5.65 -18.41 3.41
C SER A 140 4.33 -19.03 2.99
N ALA A 141 3.28 -18.24 2.87
CA ALA A 141 1.98 -18.70 2.41
C ALA A 141 2.03 -19.19 0.95
N GLN A 142 2.74 -18.47 0.09
CA GLN A 142 2.94 -18.87 -1.31
C GLN A 142 3.72 -20.18 -1.44
N LEU A 143 4.78 -20.36 -0.62
CA LEU A 143 5.54 -21.61 -0.58
C LEU A 143 4.68 -22.78 -0.11
N ALA A 144 3.87 -22.60 0.92
CA ALA A 144 2.96 -23.63 1.40
C ALA A 144 1.97 -24.05 0.32
N ASP A 145 1.42 -23.08 -0.44
CA ASP A 145 0.51 -23.37 -1.56
C ASP A 145 1.21 -24.15 -2.68
N VAL A 146 2.42 -23.78 -3.06
CA VAL A 146 3.21 -24.49 -4.07
C VAL A 146 3.52 -25.92 -3.63
N ILE A 147 3.93 -26.13 -2.38
CA ILE A 147 4.20 -27.46 -1.82
C ILE A 147 2.93 -28.30 -1.81
N GLY A 148 1.80 -27.73 -1.35
CA GLY A 148 0.52 -28.42 -1.35
C GLY A 148 0.07 -28.90 -2.74
N LYS A 149 0.22 -28.06 -3.76
CA LYS A 149 -0.07 -28.43 -5.15
C LYS A 149 0.86 -29.52 -5.68
N SER A 150 2.12 -29.50 -5.29
CA SER A 150 3.10 -30.54 -5.65
C SER A 150 2.72 -31.90 -5.07
N GLU A 151 2.25 -31.94 -3.82
CA GLU A 151 1.80 -33.15 -3.16
C GLU A 151 0.51 -33.71 -3.79
N GLU A 152 -0.41 -32.85 -4.19
CA GLU A 152 -1.65 -33.24 -4.89
C GLU A 152 -1.39 -33.85 -6.27
N GLN A 153 -0.31 -33.45 -6.94
CA GLN A 153 0.08 -33.96 -8.26
C GLN A 153 0.90 -35.25 -8.19
N ALA A 154 1.37 -35.59 -7.03
CA ALA A 154 2.10 -36.83 -6.80
C ALA A 154 1.16 -37.97 -6.42
#